data_6d9e5fc6f2823b99322c126ed52d418a
#
_entry.id   6d9e5fc6f2823b99322c126ed52d418a
#
_cell.length_a   1.000
_cell.length_b   1.000
_cell.length_c   1.000
_cell.angle_alpha   90.00
_cell.angle_beta   90.00
_cell.angle_gamma   90.00
#
_symmetry.space_group_name_H-M   'P 1'
#
loop_
_entity.id
_entity.type
_entity.pdbx_description
1 polymer ?
#
loop_
_entity_poly.entity_id
_entity_poly.type
_entity_poly.pdbx_seq_one_letter_code
_entity_poly.pdbx_strand_id
1 'polypeptide(L)'
;MPEDKTDNKQLFHNVELLDEAIDKRRKVCFHYLEYHTDKKLHKRRNKNGKVREYIINPYQLVAKEGKYYLICNYDKYDDISNYRIDRITDLEILDENIKPFDQLKGSDGRKLDLEEYMDKHVYMFSGENVRAVFRADKSLISDIIDM
;
A
#
# COMPACT_ATOMS: atom_id res chain seq x y z
N MET A 1 -0.97 -24.55 -0.99
CA MET A 1 -0.19 -24.29 -2.22
C MET A 1 1.06 -23.52 -1.89
N PRO A 2 2.26 -23.93 -2.38
CA PRO A 2 3.49 -23.21 -2.07
C PRO A 2 3.48 -21.73 -2.50
N GLU A 3 2.86 -21.44 -3.63
CA GLU A 3 2.75 -20.06 -4.13
C GLU A 3 1.92 -19.18 -3.19
N ASP A 4 0.84 -19.74 -2.64
CA ASP A 4 -0.02 -18.99 -1.72
C ASP A 4 0.73 -18.64 -0.45
N LYS A 5 1.54 -19.55 0.07
CA LYS A 5 2.40 -19.27 1.22
C LYS A 5 3.38 -18.14 0.94
N THR A 6 4.01 -18.19 -0.23
CA THR A 6 4.98 -17.18 -0.64
C THR A 6 4.31 -15.81 -0.78
N ASP A 7 3.14 -15.77 -1.41
CA ASP A 7 2.40 -14.54 -1.59
C ASP A 7 1.95 -13.94 -0.26
N ASN A 8 1.50 -14.78 0.67
CA ASN A 8 1.10 -14.31 2.00
C ASN A 8 2.29 -13.79 2.82
N LYS A 9 3.44 -14.44 2.71
CA LYS A 9 4.66 -13.97 3.37
C LYS A 9 5.11 -12.62 2.81
N GLN A 10 5.02 -12.45 1.50
CA GLN A 10 5.37 -11.19 0.84
C GLN A 10 4.40 -10.08 1.27
N LEU A 11 3.13 -10.37 1.33
CA LEU A 11 2.11 -9.42 1.81
C LEU A 11 2.41 -8.99 3.25
N PHE A 12 2.68 -9.95 4.14
CA PHE A 12 2.99 -9.67 5.52
C PHE A 12 4.24 -8.80 5.65
N HIS A 13 5.29 -9.13 4.90
CA HIS A 13 6.53 -8.37 4.87
C HIS A 13 6.29 -6.93 4.41
N ASN A 14 5.49 -6.75 3.35
CA ASN A 14 5.14 -5.42 2.86
C ASN A 14 4.38 -4.61 3.89
N VAL A 15 3.43 -5.24 4.59
CA VAL A 15 2.67 -4.55 5.64
C VAL A 15 3.59 -4.07 6.76
N GLU A 16 4.53 -4.91 7.18
CA GLU A 16 5.48 -4.52 8.24
C GLU A 16 6.35 -3.33 7.82
N LEU A 17 6.87 -3.36 6.59
CA LEU A 17 7.71 -2.25 6.10
C LEU A 17 6.89 -0.97 5.92
N LEU A 18 5.68 -1.08 5.37
CA LEU A 18 4.81 0.09 5.21
C LEU A 18 4.41 0.68 6.55
N ASP A 19 4.12 -0.18 7.54
CA ASP A 19 3.82 0.27 8.89
C ASP A 19 4.99 1.08 9.47
N GLU A 20 6.20 0.57 9.32
CA GLU A 20 7.40 1.27 9.78
C GLU A 20 7.57 2.62 9.07
N ALA A 21 7.40 2.65 7.75
CA ALA A 21 7.52 3.87 6.97
C ALA A 21 6.49 4.93 7.38
N ILE A 22 5.25 4.49 7.62
CA ILE A 22 4.19 5.38 8.05
C ILE A 22 4.50 5.96 9.44
N ASP A 23 4.95 5.12 10.37
CA ASP A 23 5.30 5.56 11.71
C ASP A 23 6.48 6.53 11.71
N LYS A 24 7.46 6.30 10.85
CA LYS A 24 8.64 7.16 10.73
C LYS A 24 8.42 8.35 9.80
N ARG A 25 7.29 8.41 9.12
CA ARG A 25 6.95 9.45 8.15
C ARG A 25 8.00 9.55 7.05
N ARG A 26 8.30 8.41 6.43
CA ARG A 26 9.26 8.31 5.35
C ARG A 26 8.58 7.88 4.06
N LYS A 27 9.12 8.37 2.94
CA LYS A 27 8.69 7.91 1.62
C LYS A 27 9.14 6.46 1.43
N VAL A 28 8.45 5.77 0.54
CA VAL A 28 8.85 4.43 0.11
C VAL A 28 8.96 4.40 -1.40
N CYS A 29 9.72 3.44 -1.91
CA CYS A 29 9.70 3.16 -3.33
C CYS A 29 9.47 1.67 -3.54
N PHE A 30 8.82 1.32 -4.64
CA PHE A 30 8.52 -0.07 -4.96
C PHE A 30 8.27 -0.24 -6.45
N HIS A 31 8.20 -1.50 -6.87
CA HIS A 31 7.68 -1.88 -8.17
C HIS A 31 6.29 -2.44 -7.98
N TYR A 32 5.40 -2.24 -8.96
CA TYR A 32 4.02 -2.67 -8.87
C TYR A 32 3.73 -3.69 -9.97
N LEU A 33 3.03 -4.76 -9.58
CA LEU A 33 2.74 -5.88 -10.46
C LEU A 33 1.38 -5.70 -11.14
N GLU A 34 1.28 -6.18 -12.38
CA GLU A 34 0.02 -6.21 -13.11
C GLU A 34 -0.07 -7.50 -13.91
N TYR A 35 -1.30 -7.96 -14.18
CA TYR A 35 -1.52 -9.12 -15.01
C TYR A 35 -1.39 -8.77 -16.48
N HIS A 36 -0.70 -9.63 -17.23
CA HIS A 36 -0.60 -9.55 -18.68
C HIS A 36 -1.46 -10.63 -19.34
N THR A 37 -1.46 -10.65 -20.67
CA THR A 37 -2.26 -11.61 -21.44
C THR A 37 -1.83 -13.06 -21.19
N ASP A 38 -0.62 -13.30 -20.72
CA ASP A 38 -0.13 -14.64 -20.33
C ASP A 38 -0.69 -15.08 -18.98
N LYS A 39 -1.54 -14.27 -18.34
CA LYS A 39 -2.16 -14.52 -17.04
C LYS A 39 -1.16 -14.56 -15.88
N LYS A 40 0.03 -13.99 -16.07
CA LYS A 40 1.06 -13.89 -15.03
C LYS A 40 1.25 -12.46 -14.61
N LEU A 41 1.71 -12.27 -13.37
CA LEU A 41 2.04 -10.97 -12.83
C LEU A 41 3.40 -10.52 -13.35
N HIS A 42 3.46 -9.29 -13.82
CA HIS A 42 4.70 -8.66 -14.32
C HIS A 42 4.85 -7.29 -13.71
N LYS A 43 6.09 -6.86 -13.52
CA LYS A 43 6.34 -5.50 -13.05
C LYS A 43 5.92 -4.51 -14.12
N ARG A 44 5.19 -3.47 -13.71
CA ARG A 44 4.80 -2.41 -14.64
C ARG A 44 6.03 -1.70 -15.19
N ARG A 45 5.97 -1.37 -16.48
CA ARG A 45 7.05 -0.70 -17.19
C ARG A 45 6.60 0.66 -17.68
N ASN A 46 7.55 1.59 -17.82
CA ASN A 46 7.29 2.89 -18.41
C ASN A 46 7.31 2.78 -19.94
N LYS A 47 7.11 3.92 -20.61
CA LYS A 47 7.08 3.97 -22.09
C LYS A 47 8.37 3.52 -22.75
N ASN A 48 9.48 3.60 -22.02
CA ASN A 48 10.80 3.21 -22.53
C ASN A 48 11.11 1.74 -22.28
N GLY A 49 10.17 0.97 -21.74
CA GLY A 49 10.37 -0.45 -21.43
C GLY A 49 11.10 -0.74 -20.14
N LYS A 50 11.46 0.28 -19.37
CA LYS A 50 12.10 0.10 -18.06
C LYS A 50 11.06 -0.15 -16.99
N VAL A 51 11.42 -0.95 -15.98
CA VAL A 51 10.55 -1.19 -14.84
C VAL A 51 10.27 0.15 -14.14
N ARG A 52 8.98 0.45 -13.95
CA ARG A 52 8.55 1.72 -13.37
C ARG A 52 8.75 1.71 -11.87
N GLU A 53 9.45 2.71 -11.34
CA GLU A 53 9.62 2.90 -9.92
C GLU A 53 8.52 3.82 -9.39
N TYR A 54 7.89 3.41 -8.30
CA TYR A 54 6.85 4.18 -7.63
C TYR A 54 7.43 4.80 -6.38
N ILE A 55 7.57 6.12 -6.36
CA ILE A 55 7.97 6.87 -5.18
C ILE A 55 6.71 7.43 -4.56
N ILE A 56 6.44 7.05 -3.32
CA ILE A 56 5.11 7.16 -2.70
C ILE A 56 5.25 7.78 -1.32
N ASN A 57 4.30 8.63 -0.97
CA ASN A 57 4.11 9.13 0.39
C ASN A 57 3.04 8.28 1.07
N PRO A 58 3.40 7.32 1.96
CA PRO A 58 2.41 6.43 2.56
C PRO A 58 1.69 7.09 3.73
N TYR A 59 0.36 6.88 3.83
CA TYR A 59 -0.44 7.49 4.88
C TYR A 59 -1.16 6.47 5.74
N GLN A 60 -1.81 5.47 5.14
CA GLN A 60 -2.67 4.57 5.89
C GLN A 60 -2.78 3.21 5.19
N LEU A 61 -2.90 2.15 5.99
CA LEU A 61 -3.21 0.81 5.49
C LEU A 61 -4.66 0.51 5.80
N VAL A 62 -5.39 -0.01 4.83
CA VAL A 62 -6.82 -0.32 4.98
C VAL A 62 -7.15 -1.67 4.38
N ALA A 63 -8.28 -2.23 4.79
CA ALA A 63 -8.82 -3.44 4.20
C ALA A 63 -10.19 -3.13 3.59
N LYS A 64 -10.46 -3.77 2.45
CA LYS A 64 -11.73 -3.63 1.76
C LYS A 64 -11.99 -4.91 0.96
N GLU A 65 -13.13 -5.54 1.21
CA GLU A 65 -13.56 -6.73 0.47
C GLU A 65 -12.50 -7.84 0.45
N GLY A 66 -11.86 -8.07 1.60
CA GLY A 66 -10.87 -9.13 1.74
C GLY A 66 -9.50 -8.82 1.15
N LYS A 67 -9.28 -7.61 0.68
CA LYS A 67 -7.98 -7.17 0.14
C LYS A 67 -7.41 -6.04 0.98
N TYR A 68 -6.08 -5.91 0.96
CA TYR A 68 -5.38 -4.86 1.70
C TYR A 68 -4.84 -3.81 0.73
N TYR A 69 -5.01 -2.55 1.11
CA TYR A 69 -4.64 -1.41 0.27
C TYR A 69 -3.78 -0.42 1.03
N LEU A 70 -2.89 0.24 0.32
CA LEU A 70 -2.12 1.37 0.80
C LEU A 70 -2.76 2.65 0.29
N ILE A 71 -3.20 3.51 1.21
CA ILE A 71 -3.63 4.87 0.87
C ILE A 71 -2.39 5.73 0.91
N CYS A 72 -2.09 6.40 -0.19
CA CYS A 72 -0.86 7.13 -0.36
C CYS A 72 -1.02 8.23 -1.40
N ASN A 73 0.09 8.91 -1.67
CA ASN A 73 0.20 9.88 -2.74
C ASN A 73 1.38 9.46 -3.63
N TYR A 74 1.16 9.42 -4.94
CA TYR A 74 2.25 9.28 -5.89
C TYR A 74 2.97 10.63 -5.96
N ASP A 75 4.25 10.65 -5.62
CA ASP A 75 4.98 11.88 -5.29
C ASP A 75 4.95 12.94 -6.40
N LYS A 76 4.77 12.54 -7.64
CA LYS A 76 4.67 13.45 -8.79
C LYS A 76 3.38 14.26 -8.83
N TYR A 77 2.35 13.82 -8.11
CA TYR A 77 1.01 14.41 -8.16
C TYR A 77 0.57 14.90 -6.80
N ASP A 78 -0.57 15.57 -6.74
CA ASP A 78 -1.12 16.09 -5.49
C ASP A 78 -2.38 15.36 -5.01
N ASP A 79 -2.78 14.31 -5.74
CA ASP A 79 -3.97 13.53 -5.42
C ASP A 79 -3.61 12.26 -4.62
N ILE A 80 -4.66 11.52 -4.23
CA ILE A 80 -4.54 10.29 -3.48
C ILE A 80 -4.55 9.11 -4.45
N SER A 81 -3.70 8.13 -4.16
CA SER A 81 -3.66 6.87 -4.87
C SER A 81 -3.88 5.71 -3.90
N ASN A 82 -4.43 4.62 -4.40
CA ASN A 82 -4.59 3.38 -3.65
C ASN A 82 -3.88 2.26 -4.40
N TYR A 83 -3.05 1.52 -3.70
CA TYR A 83 -2.36 0.38 -4.29
C TYR A 83 -2.66 -0.88 -3.48
N ARG A 84 -2.88 -1.98 -4.16
CA ARG A 84 -3.02 -3.28 -3.52
C ARG A 84 -1.66 -3.68 -2.96
N ILE A 85 -1.61 -3.98 -1.66
CA ILE A 85 -0.34 -4.31 -1.01
C ILE A 85 0.21 -5.63 -1.52
N ASP A 86 -0.68 -6.57 -1.91
CA ASP A 86 -0.26 -7.87 -2.45
C ASP A 86 0.38 -7.78 -3.84
N ARG A 87 0.33 -6.62 -4.49
CA ARG A 87 0.97 -6.38 -5.79
C ARG A 87 2.23 -5.54 -5.69
N ILE A 88 2.63 -5.16 -4.49
CA ILE A 88 3.86 -4.40 -4.26
C ILE A 88 5.04 -5.38 -4.17
N THR A 89 6.13 -5.07 -4.85
CA THR A 89 7.36 -5.84 -4.76
C THR A 89 8.56 -4.90 -4.73
N ASP A 90 9.70 -5.40 -4.25
CA ASP A 90 10.96 -4.62 -4.14
C ASP A 90 10.77 -3.34 -3.32
N LEU A 91 10.03 -3.45 -2.22
CA LEU A 91 9.69 -2.31 -1.37
C LEU A 91 10.89 -1.88 -0.54
N GLU A 92 11.18 -0.58 -0.58
CA GLU A 92 12.25 0.02 0.21
C GLU A 92 11.76 1.30 0.87
N ILE A 93 12.21 1.53 2.11
CA ILE A 93 11.96 2.78 2.82
C ILE A 93 13.06 3.76 2.45
N LEU A 94 12.68 4.95 2.01
CA LEU A 94 13.64 5.98 1.62
C LEU A 94 13.98 6.88 2.80
N ASP A 95 15.15 7.49 2.76
CA ASP A 95 15.57 8.45 3.79
C ASP A 95 15.11 9.87 3.42
N GLU A 96 13.82 10.00 3.17
CA GLU A 96 13.17 11.25 2.83
C GLU A 96 11.85 11.37 3.57
N ASN A 97 11.57 12.58 4.07
CA ASN A 97 10.29 12.84 4.76
C ASN A 97 9.14 12.89 3.76
N ILE A 98 7.98 12.40 4.20
CA ILE A 98 6.79 12.40 3.35
C ILE A 98 6.27 13.82 3.14
N LYS A 99 5.51 13.96 2.04
CA LYS A 99 4.61 15.09 1.85
C LYS A 99 3.40 14.83 2.76
N PRO A 100 3.09 15.71 3.74
CA PRO A 100 1.96 15.47 4.65
C PRO A 100 0.62 15.40 3.92
N PHE A 101 -0.28 14.58 4.44
CA PHE A 101 -1.61 14.39 3.84
C PHE A 101 -2.37 15.71 3.68
N ASP A 102 -2.27 16.62 4.66
CA ASP A 102 -2.97 17.90 4.62
C ASP A 102 -2.44 18.86 3.56
N GLN A 103 -1.30 18.55 2.94
CA GLN A 103 -0.79 19.32 1.81
C GLN A 103 -1.35 18.86 0.47
N LEU A 104 -2.06 17.73 0.45
CA LEU A 104 -2.69 17.23 -0.77
C LEU A 104 -3.96 18.01 -1.05
N LYS A 105 -4.31 18.08 -2.33
CA LYS A 105 -5.53 18.74 -2.78
C LYS A 105 -6.42 17.76 -3.50
N GLY A 106 -7.73 17.85 -3.24
CA GLY A 106 -8.71 17.14 -4.01
C GLY A 106 -8.91 17.77 -5.38
N SER A 107 -9.71 17.13 -6.21
CA SER A 107 -10.03 17.64 -7.55
C SER A 107 -10.69 19.01 -7.54
N ASP A 108 -11.30 19.39 -6.41
CA ASP A 108 -11.94 20.69 -6.21
C ASP A 108 -10.99 21.74 -5.59
N GLY A 109 -9.73 21.40 -5.37
CA GLY A 109 -8.74 22.28 -4.79
C GLY A 109 -8.80 22.42 -3.27
N ARG A 110 -9.68 21.69 -2.60
CA ARG A 110 -9.79 21.73 -1.14
C ARG A 110 -8.78 20.81 -0.48
N LYS A 111 -8.38 21.16 0.73
CA LYS A 111 -7.53 20.27 1.53
C LYS A 111 -8.28 18.97 1.80
N LEU A 112 -7.54 17.86 1.74
CA LEU A 112 -8.10 16.54 2.00
C LEU A 112 -8.01 16.22 3.49
N ASP A 113 -9.03 15.52 4.00
CA ASP A 113 -9.06 14.98 5.36
C ASP A 113 -9.04 13.46 5.26
N LEU A 114 -8.08 12.83 5.93
CA LEU A 114 -7.91 11.38 5.81
C LEU A 114 -9.10 10.60 6.37
N GLU A 115 -9.65 11.02 7.51
CA GLU A 115 -10.83 10.36 8.10
C GLU A 115 -12.02 10.47 7.18
N GLU A 116 -12.28 11.66 6.65
CA GLU A 116 -13.37 11.88 5.70
C GLU A 116 -13.18 11.04 4.43
N TYR A 117 -11.96 10.98 3.92
CA TYR A 117 -11.65 10.15 2.76
C TYR A 117 -11.97 8.68 3.03
N MET A 118 -11.56 8.16 4.18
CA MET A 118 -11.80 6.78 4.53
C MET A 118 -13.30 6.48 4.71
N ASP A 119 -14.03 7.39 5.33
CA ASP A 119 -15.48 7.25 5.50
C ASP A 119 -16.21 7.22 4.16
N LYS A 120 -15.86 8.11 3.25
CA LYS A 120 -16.49 8.17 1.93
C LYS A 120 -16.26 6.93 1.08
N HIS A 121 -15.11 6.27 1.26
CA HIS A 121 -14.75 5.10 0.46
C HIS A 121 -15.13 3.78 1.14
N VAL A 122 -15.77 3.85 2.30
CA VAL A 122 -16.35 2.71 3.03
C VAL A 122 -15.35 1.55 3.18
N TYR A 123 -14.27 1.80 3.92
CA TYR A 123 -13.32 0.74 4.23
C TYR A 123 -13.82 -0.11 5.39
N MET A 124 -13.44 -1.40 5.40
CA MET A 124 -13.96 -2.37 6.38
C MET A 124 -13.62 -2.06 7.82
N PHE A 125 -12.49 -1.42 8.09
CA PHE A 125 -12.06 -1.14 9.46
C PHE A 125 -12.29 0.33 9.79
N SER A 126 -13.56 0.74 9.83
CA SER A 126 -13.97 2.09 10.20
C SER A 126 -13.47 2.42 11.60
N GLY A 127 -12.69 3.49 11.74
CA GLY A 127 -12.14 3.89 13.02
C GLY A 127 -10.91 3.13 13.47
N GLU A 128 -10.56 2.03 12.80
CA GLU A 128 -9.36 1.27 13.05
C GLU A 128 -8.55 1.18 11.78
N ASN A 129 -7.22 1.17 11.89
CA ASN A 129 -6.38 0.96 10.74
C ASN A 129 -5.93 -0.50 10.65
N VAL A 130 -5.58 -0.92 9.45
CA VAL A 130 -5.16 -2.30 9.17
C VAL A 130 -3.90 -2.67 9.95
N ARG A 131 -3.04 -1.69 10.28
CA ARG A 131 -1.82 -1.94 11.05
C ARG A 131 -2.14 -2.57 12.42
N ALA A 132 -3.09 -2.00 13.14
CA ALA A 132 -3.47 -2.51 14.46
C ALA A 132 -4.07 -3.90 14.36
N VAL A 133 -4.99 -4.11 13.42
CA VAL A 133 -5.62 -5.41 13.20
C VAL A 133 -4.58 -6.45 12.81
N PHE A 134 -3.69 -6.12 11.90
CA PHE A 134 -2.64 -7.01 11.42
C PHE A 134 -1.69 -7.41 12.55
N ARG A 135 -1.30 -6.48 13.42
CA ARG A 135 -0.45 -6.77 14.57
C ARG A 135 -1.12 -7.68 15.58
N ALA A 136 -2.41 -7.45 15.85
CA ALA A 136 -3.17 -8.25 16.79
C ALA A 136 -3.31 -9.70 16.33
N ASP A 137 -3.49 -9.90 15.02
CA ASP A 137 -3.74 -11.22 14.45
C ASP A 137 -2.53 -11.84 13.80
N LYS A 138 -1.34 -11.36 14.12
CA LYS A 138 -0.10 -11.83 13.51
C LYS A 138 0.08 -13.35 13.61
N SER A 139 -0.25 -13.94 14.75
CA SER A 139 -0.12 -15.38 14.93
C SER A 139 -1.10 -16.15 14.04
N LEU A 140 -2.32 -15.65 13.87
CA LEU A 140 -3.31 -16.27 13.00
C LEU A 140 -2.88 -16.22 11.54
N ILE A 141 -2.32 -15.10 11.12
CA ILE A 141 -1.80 -14.96 9.75
C ILE A 141 -0.66 -15.92 9.50
N SER A 142 0.23 -16.08 10.47
CA SER A 142 1.33 -17.04 10.37
C SER A 142 0.82 -18.47 10.26
N ASP A 143 -0.20 -18.84 11.03
CA ASP A 143 -0.81 -20.16 10.97
C ASP A 143 -1.44 -20.43 9.61
N ILE A 144 -2.11 -19.44 9.04
CA ILE A 144 -2.70 -19.55 7.70
C ILE A 144 -1.60 -19.76 6.65
N ILE A 145 -0.48 -19.04 6.78
CA ILE A 145 0.64 -19.15 5.86
C ILE A 145 1.27 -20.55 5.92
N ASP A 146 1.34 -21.13 7.10
CA ASP A 146 1.98 -22.43 7.32
C ASP A 146 1.08 -23.61 6.98
N MET A 147 -0.18 -23.38 6.75
CA MET A 147 -1.11 -24.41 6.31
C MET A 147 -0.99 -24.64 4.81
#